data_fa736101201f249ee95f68279e7591d0
#
_entry.id   fa736101201f249ee95f68279e7591d0
#
_cell.length_a   1.000
_cell.length_b   1.000
_cell.length_c   1.000
_cell.angle_alpha   90.00
_cell.angle_beta   90.00
_cell.angle_gamma   90.00
#
_symmetry.space_group_name_H-M   'P 1'
#
loop_
_entity.id
_entity.type
_entity.pdbx_description
1 polymer ?
#
loop_
_entity_poly.entity_id
_entity_poly.type
_entity_poly.pdbx_seq_one_letter_code
_entity_poly.pdbx_strand_id
1 'polypeptide(L)'
;MTIRFKILMSVAAILFILLMLGITAIFNLGSIRAKFDGLVQATQVERYAYLTIDQEKNYLLDEKDETHTAAMKNIDVIIAALDAIDQTSTDVALLQRSKEARAATLEYRQGYESGVAALKANKEAVKTMITEGLLVVKLADEYYQSTKKEAALW
;
A
#
# COMPACT_ATOMS: atom_id res chain seq x y z
N MET A 1 -59.51 2.62 40.87
CA MET A 1 -58.83 2.84 39.59
C MET A 1 -59.81 2.57 38.46
N THR A 2 -60.12 3.57 37.64
CA THR A 2 -61.10 3.44 36.57
C THR A 2 -60.57 2.62 35.41
N ILE A 3 -61.45 1.88 34.72
CA ILE A 3 -61.10 1.03 33.56
C ILE A 3 -60.32 1.85 32.49
N ARG A 4 -60.67 3.11 32.30
CA ARG A 4 -60.00 4.03 31.40
C ARG A 4 -58.51 4.25 31.74
N PHE A 5 -58.18 4.34 33.06
CA PHE A 5 -56.81 4.51 33.52
C PHE A 5 -55.96 3.24 33.29
N LYS A 6 -56.55 2.04 33.46
CA LYS A 6 -55.84 0.77 33.17
C LYS A 6 -55.53 0.60 31.68
N ILE A 7 -56.46 0.99 30.79
CA ILE A 7 -56.23 0.95 29.34
C ILE A 7 -55.16 1.96 28.97
N LEU A 8 -55.19 3.19 29.49
CA LEU A 8 -54.17 4.21 29.20
C LEU A 8 -52.76 3.74 29.62
N MET A 9 -52.64 3.16 30.81
CA MET A 9 -51.36 2.63 31.32
C MET A 9 -50.83 1.46 30.50
N SER A 10 -51.70 0.54 30.01
CA SER A 10 -51.28 -0.56 29.18
C SER A 10 -50.81 -0.07 27.79
N VAL A 11 -51.49 0.91 27.20
CA VAL A 11 -51.08 1.52 25.92
C VAL A 11 -49.74 2.25 26.06
N ALA A 12 -49.60 3.05 27.15
CA ALA A 12 -48.35 3.72 27.44
C ALA A 12 -47.15 2.75 27.63
N ALA A 13 -47.39 1.63 28.36
CA ALA A 13 -46.36 0.59 28.52
C ALA A 13 -45.94 -0.06 27.19
N ILE A 14 -46.91 -0.35 26.31
CA ILE A 14 -46.62 -0.93 24.98
C ILE A 14 -45.81 0.09 24.15
N LEU A 15 -46.21 1.37 24.12
CA LEU A 15 -45.48 2.42 23.39
C LEU A 15 -44.06 2.58 23.92
N PHE A 16 -43.88 2.51 25.25
CA PHE A 16 -42.54 2.58 25.86
C PHE A 16 -41.65 1.39 25.44
N ILE A 17 -42.19 0.17 25.42
CA ILE A 17 -41.47 -1.02 24.99
C ILE A 17 -41.08 -0.89 23.50
N LEU A 18 -41.99 -0.45 22.64
CA LEU A 18 -41.72 -0.24 21.22
C LEU A 18 -40.63 0.83 20.97
N LEU A 19 -40.64 1.90 21.76
CA LEU A 19 -39.66 2.95 21.71
C LEU A 19 -38.27 2.44 22.13
N MET A 20 -38.19 1.66 23.22
CA MET A 20 -36.95 1.03 23.66
C MET A 20 -36.39 0.02 22.65
N LEU A 21 -37.26 -0.80 22.05
CA LEU A 21 -36.87 -1.71 20.96
C LEU A 21 -36.34 -0.94 19.74
N GLY A 22 -36.98 0.14 19.34
CA GLY A 22 -36.54 1.00 18.23
C GLY A 22 -35.18 1.63 18.50
N ILE A 23 -34.94 2.16 19.68
CA ILE A 23 -33.65 2.73 20.11
C ILE A 23 -32.58 1.64 20.08
N THR A 24 -32.83 0.46 20.63
CA THR A 24 -31.89 -0.67 20.64
C THR A 24 -31.55 -1.13 19.23
N ALA A 25 -32.54 -1.18 18.34
CA ALA A 25 -32.33 -1.54 16.94
C ALA A 25 -31.42 -0.53 16.21
N ILE A 26 -31.61 0.77 16.44
CA ILE A 26 -30.78 1.83 15.83
C ILE A 26 -29.32 1.71 16.32
N PHE A 27 -29.09 1.51 17.61
CA PHE A 27 -27.75 1.33 18.16
C PHE A 27 -27.06 0.07 17.62
N ASN A 28 -27.78 -1.05 17.50
CA ASN A 28 -27.23 -2.28 16.91
C ASN A 28 -26.90 -2.13 15.44
N LEU A 29 -27.76 -1.46 14.66
CA LEU A 29 -27.49 -1.18 13.24
C LEU A 29 -26.24 -0.32 13.05
N GLY A 30 -26.02 0.69 13.88
CA GLY A 30 -24.80 1.52 13.87
C GLY A 30 -23.54 0.70 14.13
N SER A 31 -23.57 -0.20 15.11
CA SER A 31 -22.46 -1.10 15.43
C SER A 31 -22.15 -2.10 14.29
N ILE A 32 -23.20 -2.67 13.68
CA ILE A 32 -23.04 -3.58 12.54
C ILE A 32 -22.44 -2.86 11.36
N ARG A 33 -22.88 -1.65 11.06
CA ARG A 33 -22.36 -0.84 9.95
C ARG A 33 -20.87 -0.50 10.16
N ALA A 34 -20.49 -0.07 11.35
CA ALA A 34 -19.09 0.23 11.66
C ALA A 34 -18.16 -1.01 11.50
N LYS A 35 -18.64 -2.20 11.91
CA LYS A 35 -17.90 -3.46 11.70
C LYS A 35 -17.80 -3.83 10.23
N PHE A 36 -18.87 -3.60 9.46
CA PHE A 36 -18.86 -3.87 8.01
C PHE A 36 -17.90 -2.93 7.29
N ASP A 37 -17.94 -1.64 7.61
CA ASP A 37 -17.01 -0.66 7.02
C ASP A 37 -15.55 -1.02 7.35
N GLY A 38 -15.24 -1.44 8.57
CA GLY A 38 -13.92 -1.94 8.95
C GLY A 38 -13.48 -3.16 8.15
N LEU A 39 -14.40 -4.11 7.88
CA LEU A 39 -14.12 -5.29 7.06
C LEU A 39 -13.83 -4.91 5.60
N VAL A 40 -14.59 -3.97 5.03
CA VAL A 40 -14.36 -3.46 3.67
C VAL A 40 -12.98 -2.83 3.56
N GLN A 41 -12.56 -2.00 4.52
CA GLN A 41 -11.24 -1.39 4.53
C GLN A 41 -10.12 -2.44 4.68
N ALA A 42 -10.29 -3.42 5.57
CA ALA A 42 -9.33 -4.51 5.73
C ALA A 42 -9.16 -5.32 4.44
N THR A 43 -10.25 -5.62 3.73
CA THR A 43 -10.21 -6.29 2.42
C THR A 43 -9.50 -5.44 1.37
N GLN A 44 -9.67 -4.12 1.40
CA GLN A 44 -8.93 -3.20 0.54
C GLN A 44 -7.43 -3.26 0.82
N VAL A 45 -7.01 -3.21 2.09
CA VAL A 45 -5.60 -3.34 2.48
C VAL A 45 -5.00 -4.63 1.93
N GLU A 46 -5.65 -5.77 2.14
CA GLU A 46 -5.20 -7.07 1.63
C GLU A 46 -5.06 -7.07 0.11
N ARG A 47 -6.10 -6.65 -0.60
CA ARG A 47 -6.11 -6.62 -2.06
C ARG A 47 -4.98 -5.76 -2.63
N TYR A 48 -4.81 -4.54 -2.11
CA TYR A 48 -3.78 -3.64 -2.62
C TYR A 48 -2.38 -4.05 -2.19
N ALA A 49 -2.21 -4.78 -1.08
CA ALA A 49 -0.94 -5.41 -0.73
C ALA A 49 -0.52 -6.43 -1.79
N TYR A 50 -1.42 -7.33 -2.22
CA TYR A 50 -1.14 -8.27 -3.31
C TYR A 50 -0.84 -7.57 -4.63
N LEU A 51 -1.61 -6.53 -4.99
CA LEU A 51 -1.37 -5.74 -6.20
C LEU A 51 -0.01 -5.02 -6.15
N THR A 52 0.43 -4.57 -4.98
CA THR A 52 1.75 -3.93 -4.81
C THR A 52 2.87 -4.93 -5.06
N ILE A 53 2.78 -6.14 -4.47
CA ILE A 53 3.76 -7.21 -4.69
C ILE A 53 3.84 -7.63 -6.17
N ASP A 54 2.69 -7.66 -6.86
CA ASP A 54 2.65 -7.96 -8.29
C ASP A 54 3.34 -6.87 -9.12
N GLN A 55 3.09 -5.60 -8.83
CA GLN A 55 3.77 -4.49 -9.50
C GLN A 55 5.27 -4.44 -9.18
N GLU A 56 5.67 -4.76 -7.95
CA GLU A 56 7.08 -4.90 -7.59
C GLU A 56 7.78 -5.96 -8.45
N LYS A 57 7.20 -7.15 -8.55
CA LYS A 57 7.74 -8.23 -9.41
C LYS A 57 7.85 -7.81 -10.86
N ASN A 58 6.81 -7.15 -11.39
CA ASN A 58 6.81 -6.63 -12.74
C ASN A 58 7.90 -5.59 -12.94
N TYR A 59 8.09 -4.67 -11.97
CA TYR A 59 9.17 -3.69 -12.02
C TYR A 59 10.55 -4.33 -12.02
N LEU A 60 10.77 -5.38 -11.24
CA LEU A 60 12.05 -6.11 -11.25
C LEU A 60 12.33 -6.81 -12.57
N LEU A 61 11.30 -7.11 -13.37
CA LEU A 61 11.43 -7.75 -14.69
C LEU A 61 11.58 -6.74 -15.83
N ASP A 62 10.84 -5.64 -15.81
CA ASP A 62 10.74 -4.71 -16.94
C ASP A 62 11.35 -3.32 -16.68
N GLU A 63 11.63 -2.98 -15.42
CA GLU A 63 12.17 -1.72 -14.93
C GLU A 63 11.42 -0.47 -15.45
N LYS A 64 10.11 -0.60 -15.74
CA LYS A 64 9.29 0.51 -16.24
C LYS A 64 8.83 1.41 -15.13
N ASP A 65 8.95 2.72 -15.33
CA ASP A 65 8.49 3.72 -14.35
C ASP A 65 6.97 3.66 -14.12
N GLU A 66 6.17 3.16 -15.09
CA GLU A 66 4.73 2.95 -14.92
C GLU A 66 4.44 1.89 -13.85
N THR A 67 5.18 0.78 -13.83
CA THR A 67 5.04 -0.29 -12.84
C THR A 67 5.46 0.18 -11.45
N HIS A 68 6.55 0.95 -11.34
CA HIS A 68 6.95 1.60 -10.09
C HIS A 68 5.85 2.56 -9.58
N THR A 69 5.35 3.42 -10.45
CA THR A 69 4.28 4.38 -10.11
C THR A 69 3.00 3.67 -9.67
N ALA A 70 2.64 2.56 -10.31
CA ALA A 70 1.49 1.75 -9.92
C ALA A 70 1.67 1.11 -8.53
N ALA A 71 2.87 0.59 -8.21
CA ALA A 71 3.18 0.08 -6.88
C ALA A 71 3.04 1.16 -5.81
N MET A 72 3.61 2.34 -6.03
CA MET A 72 3.51 3.48 -5.10
C MET A 72 2.07 3.92 -4.88
N LYS A 73 1.26 3.99 -5.94
CA LYS A 73 -0.18 4.30 -5.84
C LYS A 73 -0.95 3.25 -5.02
N ASN A 74 -0.63 1.97 -5.17
CA ASN A 74 -1.25 0.91 -4.39
C ASN A 74 -0.90 1.06 -2.89
N ILE A 75 0.36 1.40 -2.56
CA ILE A 75 0.78 1.70 -1.19
C ILE A 75 0.00 2.88 -0.60
N ASP A 76 -0.22 3.94 -1.37
CA ASP A 76 -1.02 5.10 -0.93
C ASP A 76 -2.47 4.69 -0.63
N VAL A 77 -3.06 3.80 -1.43
CA VAL A 77 -4.41 3.26 -1.16
C VAL A 77 -4.44 2.43 0.12
N ILE A 78 -3.41 1.63 0.39
CA ILE A 78 -3.31 0.88 1.66
C ILE A 78 -3.28 1.84 2.84
N ILE A 79 -2.45 2.88 2.80
CA ILE A 79 -2.35 3.88 3.87
C ILE A 79 -3.69 4.58 4.07
N ALA A 80 -4.36 5.00 3.00
CA ALA A 80 -5.67 5.65 3.09
C ALA A 80 -6.76 4.73 3.70
N ALA A 81 -6.74 3.42 3.38
CA ALA A 81 -7.65 2.46 3.96
C ALA A 81 -7.39 2.26 5.48
N LEU A 82 -6.11 2.21 5.89
CA LEU A 82 -5.73 2.13 7.30
C LEU A 82 -6.12 3.41 8.07
N ASP A 83 -5.93 4.59 7.47
CA ASP A 83 -6.38 5.86 8.04
C ASP A 83 -7.91 5.91 8.20
N ALA A 84 -8.67 5.34 7.26
CA ALA A 84 -10.12 5.24 7.37
C ALA A 84 -10.54 4.31 8.53
N ILE A 85 -9.84 3.20 8.77
CA ILE A 85 -10.05 2.34 9.95
C ILE A 85 -9.80 3.13 11.23
N ASP A 86 -8.70 3.88 11.31
CA ASP A 86 -8.34 4.66 12.50
C ASP A 86 -9.37 5.76 12.83
N GLN A 87 -10.03 6.32 11.80
CA GLN A 87 -11.04 7.38 11.97
C GLN A 87 -12.43 6.85 12.31
N THR A 88 -12.78 5.64 11.87
CA THR A 88 -14.15 5.14 11.94
C THR A 88 -14.34 4.02 12.95
N SER A 89 -13.29 3.30 13.32
CA SER A 89 -13.37 2.17 14.23
C SER A 89 -13.30 2.61 15.69
N THR A 90 -14.11 1.95 16.53
CA THR A 90 -14.02 2.02 18.00
C THR A 90 -13.46 0.71 18.60
N ASP A 91 -13.15 -0.26 17.77
CA ASP A 91 -12.56 -1.55 18.19
C ASP A 91 -11.06 -1.38 18.46
N VAL A 92 -10.68 -1.48 19.73
CA VAL A 92 -9.29 -1.28 20.18
C VAL A 92 -8.32 -2.26 19.53
N ALA A 93 -8.74 -3.51 19.33
CA ALA A 93 -7.89 -4.53 18.70
C ALA A 93 -7.68 -4.23 17.19
N LEU A 94 -8.71 -3.77 16.50
CA LEU A 94 -8.63 -3.36 15.11
C LEU A 94 -7.75 -2.12 14.94
N LEU A 95 -7.90 -1.12 15.81
CA LEU A 95 -7.07 0.08 15.84
C LEU A 95 -5.59 -0.23 16.07
N GLN A 96 -5.29 -1.16 16.97
CA GLN A 96 -3.90 -1.58 17.21
C GLN A 96 -3.30 -2.26 15.98
N ARG A 97 -4.04 -3.18 15.36
CA ARG A 97 -3.62 -3.86 14.13
C ARG A 97 -3.44 -2.89 12.96
N SER A 98 -4.33 -1.89 12.84
CA SER A 98 -4.21 -0.85 11.81
C SER A 98 -2.92 -0.06 11.95
N LYS A 99 -2.55 0.35 13.18
CA LYS A 99 -1.29 1.04 13.45
C LYS A 99 -0.06 0.21 13.12
N GLU A 100 -0.07 -1.07 13.48
CA GLU A 100 1.01 -2.01 13.17
C GLU A 100 1.15 -2.22 11.65
N ALA A 101 0.02 -2.42 10.94
CA ALA A 101 0.00 -2.56 9.50
C ALA A 101 0.47 -1.27 8.80
N ARG A 102 0.11 -0.09 9.33
CA ARG A 102 0.57 1.19 8.81
C ARG A 102 2.09 1.35 8.96
N ALA A 103 2.63 1.03 10.13
CA ALA A 103 4.07 1.09 10.36
C ALA A 103 4.82 0.17 9.39
N ALA A 104 4.37 -1.07 9.24
CA ALA A 104 4.94 -2.03 8.29
C ALA A 104 4.82 -1.55 6.83
N THR A 105 3.70 -0.93 6.45
CA THR A 105 3.51 -0.39 5.10
C THR A 105 4.47 0.76 4.80
N LEU A 106 4.73 1.64 5.76
CA LEU A 106 5.68 2.74 5.60
C LEU A 106 7.13 2.24 5.52
N GLU A 107 7.49 1.25 6.32
CA GLU A 107 8.80 0.60 6.26
C GLU A 107 8.99 -0.11 4.91
N TYR A 108 7.98 -0.85 4.45
CA TYR A 108 7.99 -1.48 3.12
C TYR A 108 8.18 -0.45 2.00
N ARG A 109 7.44 0.68 2.05
CA ARG A 109 7.59 1.78 1.09
C ARG A 109 9.03 2.27 1.00
N GLN A 110 9.63 2.57 2.15
CA GLN A 110 11.01 3.05 2.21
C GLN A 110 12.00 2.01 1.67
N GLY A 111 11.82 0.73 2.02
CA GLY A 111 12.62 -0.37 1.51
C GLY A 111 12.51 -0.52 0.00
N TYR A 112 11.29 -0.45 -0.54
CA TYR A 112 11.04 -0.55 -1.97
C TYR A 112 11.66 0.63 -2.74
N GLU A 113 11.46 1.87 -2.30
CA GLU A 113 12.06 3.06 -2.93
C GLU A 113 13.60 2.99 -2.90
N SER A 114 14.18 2.54 -1.79
CA SER A 114 15.63 2.35 -1.66
C SER A 114 16.14 1.26 -2.60
N GLY A 115 15.41 0.16 -2.75
CA GLY A 115 15.72 -0.92 -3.68
C GLY A 115 15.70 -0.46 -5.14
N VAL A 116 14.66 0.30 -5.53
CA VAL A 116 14.54 0.92 -6.86
C VAL A 116 15.71 1.87 -7.14
N ALA A 117 16.07 2.71 -6.18
CA ALA A 117 17.20 3.64 -6.31
C ALA A 117 18.53 2.89 -6.48
N ALA A 118 18.76 1.84 -5.70
CA ALA A 118 19.94 1.00 -5.82
C ALA A 118 20.03 0.28 -7.17
N LEU A 119 18.90 -0.23 -7.69
CA LEU A 119 18.83 -0.87 -9.00
C LEU A 119 19.20 0.11 -10.12
N LYS A 120 18.64 1.32 -10.11
CA LYS A 120 18.96 2.39 -11.08
C LYS A 120 20.45 2.79 -11.01
N ALA A 121 20.99 2.96 -9.80
CA ALA A 121 22.42 3.27 -9.62
C ALA A 121 23.33 2.17 -10.13
N ASN A 122 23.00 0.90 -9.89
CA ASN A 122 23.76 -0.23 -10.40
C ASN A 122 23.76 -0.27 -11.94
N LYS A 123 22.61 -0.02 -12.57
CA LYS A 123 22.50 0.05 -14.03
C LYS A 123 23.38 1.14 -14.65
N GLU A 124 23.42 2.32 -14.06
CA GLU A 124 24.30 3.40 -14.52
C GLU A 124 25.79 3.07 -14.30
N ALA A 125 26.13 2.42 -13.19
CA ALA A 125 27.51 1.95 -12.96
C ALA A 125 27.93 0.91 -13.99
N VAL A 126 27.08 -0.06 -14.33
CA VAL A 126 27.35 -1.06 -15.37
C VAL A 126 27.52 -0.39 -16.74
N LYS A 127 26.68 0.58 -17.08
CA LYS A 127 26.78 1.34 -18.34
C LYS A 127 28.09 2.11 -18.43
N THR A 128 28.52 2.75 -17.35
CA THR A 128 29.81 3.45 -17.27
C THR A 128 30.95 2.46 -17.47
N MET A 129 30.93 1.31 -16.77
CA MET A 129 31.95 0.26 -16.89
C MET A 129 32.08 -0.25 -18.34
N ILE A 130 30.96 -0.45 -19.05
CA ILE A 130 30.95 -0.87 -20.45
C ILE A 130 31.61 0.22 -21.33
N THR A 131 31.21 1.49 -21.11
CA THR A 131 31.75 2.62 -21.89
C THR A 131 33.26 2.78 -21.72
N GLU A 132 33.74 2.72 -20.46
CA GLU A 132 35.15 2.79 -20.14
C GLU A 132 35.92 1.57 -20.68
N GLY A 133 35.34 0.36 -20.63
CA GLY A 133 35.91 -0.84 -21.22
C GLY A 133 36.08 -0.73 -22.72
N LEU A 134 35.09 -0.20 -23.43
CA LEU A 134 35.20 0.06 -24.88
C LEU A 134 36.30 1.09 -25.24
N LEU A 135 36.46 2.11 -24.39
CA LEU A 135 37.52 3.10 -24.54
C LEU A 135 38.91 2.46 -24.41
N VAL A 136 39.08 1.58 -23.40
CA VAL A 136 40.34 0.83 -23.22
C VAL A 136 40.68 0.01 -24.47
N VAL A 137 39.70 -0.73 -25.01
CA VAL A 137 39.87 -1.52 -26.23
C VAL A 137 40.30 -0.65 -27.41
N LYS A 138 39.64 0.50 -27.59
CA LYS A 138 39.96 1.46 -28.65
C LYS A 138 41.39 1.98 -28.53
N LEU A 139 41.78 2.42 -27.34
CA LEU A 139 43.14 2.93 -27.09
C LEU A 139 44.22 1.84 -27.30
N ALA A 140 43.94 0.61 -26.92
CA ALA A 140 44.83 -0.50 -27.14
C ALA A 140 45.01 -0.79 -28.63
N ASP A 141 43.95 -0.72 -29.43
CA ASP A 141 44.06 -0.88 -30.91
C ASP A 141 44.83 0.29 -31.54
N GLU A 142 44.56 1.52 -31.16
CA GLU A 142 45.31 2.70 -31.64
C GLU A 142 46.81 2.56 -31.31
N TYR A 143 47.17 2.13 -30.12
CA TYR A 143 48.56 1.85 -29.74
C TYR A 143 49.19 0.74 -30.60
N TYR A 144 48.47 -0.37 -30.76
CA TYR A 144 48.92 -1.46 -31.61
C TYR A 144 49.18 -1.02 -33.07
N GLN A 145 48.26 -0.26 -33.66
CA GLN A 145 48.40 0.24 -35.04
C GLN A 145 49.57 1.22 -35.18
N SER A 146 49.81 2.09 -34.17
CA SER A 146 50.97 3.00 -34.20
C SER A 146 52.28 2.25 -34.11
N THR A 147 52.41 1.30 -33.20
CA THR A 147 53.61 0.46 -33.03
C THR A 147 53.91 -0.38 -34.29
N LYS A 148 52.86 -0.92 -34.92
CA LYS A 148 52.99 -1.69 -36.18
C LYS A 148 53.50 -0.80 -37.31
N LYS A 149 53.03 0.45 -37.41
CA LYS A 149 53.52 1.41 -38.41
C LYS A 149 54.99 1.76 -38.20
N GLU A 150 55.40 2.00 -36.99
CA GLU A 150 56.79 2.28 -36.63
C GLU A 150 57.71 1.09 -36.97
N ALA A 151 57.28 -0.12 -36.63
CA ALA A 151 58.05 -1.34 -36.95
C ALA A 151 58.24 -1.60 -38.49
N ALA A 152 57.29 -1.08 -39.30
CA ALA A 152 57.36 -1.21 -40.75
C ALA A 152 58.32 -0.20 -41.44
N LEU A 153 58.86 0.78 -40.69
CA LEU A 153 59.77 1.79 -41.16
C LEU A 153 61.28 1.38 -41.05
N TRP A 154 61.51 0.30 -40.33
CA TRP A 154 62.85 -0.32 -40.16
C TRP A 154 63.04 -1.61 -41.01
#